data_340ed862d59d63c9a2d14d5790499d19
#
_entry.id   340ed862d59d63c9a2d14d5790499d19
#
_cell.length_a   1.000
_cell.length_b   1.000
_cell.length_c   1.000
_cell.angle_alpha   90.00
_cell.angle_beta   90.00
_cell.angle_gamma   90.00
#
_symmetry.space_group_name_H-M   'P 1'
#
loop_
_entity.id
_entity.type
_entity.pdbx_description
1 polymer ?
#
loop_
_entity_poly.entity_id
_entity_poly.type
_entity_poly.pdbx_seq_one_letter_code
_entity_poly.pdbx_strand_id
1 'polypeptide(L)'
;NILVEGFYDDVAPLSEKEKEYLGGITPYDGEARKQKFELRRFLLDLPDEKLPERHLANPTLNIAGIFGGYTGKGRKTIVTGEAAVKIDCRLVVNQEPGKIMACIRRHLDKRGFEDIEVVSLGHGSFPAKSDPESQLVKTCTAASRQVYGKNPEINPFGSGSTPTWSVIRYMGIP
;
A
#
# COMPACT_ATOMS: atom_id res chain seq x y z
N ASN A 1 -0.75 13.39 0.16
CA ASN A 1 -1.97 12.56 0.11
C ASN A 1 -2.39 12.30 -1.34
N ILE A 2 -3.05 11.18 -1.59
CA ILE A 2 -3.69 10.88 -2.87
C ILE A 2 -4.91 11.79 -3.00
N LEU A 3 -5.03 12.50 -4.12
CA LEU A 3 -6.11 13.48 -4.34
C LEU A 3 -7.31 12.89 -5.10
N VAL A 4 -7.35 11.57 -5.28
CA VAL A 4 -8.50 10.88 -5.88
C VAL A 4 -9.61 10.84 -4.84
N GLU A 5 -10.75 11.46 -5.17
CA GLU A 5 -11.92 11.51 -4.28
C GLU A 5 -12.46 10.09 -4.01
N GLY A 6 -12.72 9.79 -2.75
CA GLY A 6 -13.17 8.47 -2.31
C GLY A 6 -12.06 7.44 -2.14
N PHE A 7 -10.80 7.77 -2.41
CA PHE A 7 -9.70 6.80 -2.31
C PHE A 7 -9.47 6.30 -0.87
N TYR A 8 -9.79 7.11 0.12
CA TYR A 8 -9.59 6.79 1.54
C TYR A 8 -10.87 6.39 2.29
N ASP A 9 -12.04 6.42 1.63
CA ASP A 9 -13.34 6.27 2.31
C ASP A 9 -13.49 4.93 3.05
N ASP A 10 -12.93 3.86 2.50
CA ASP A 10 -12.99 2.53 3.08
C ASP A 10 -11.78 2.19 3.97
N VAL A 11 -10.83 3.12 4.18
CA VAL A 11 -9.66 2.87 5.04
C VAL A 11 -10.10 2.81 6.51
N ALA A 12 -9.94 1.63 7.11
CA ALA A 12 -10.27 1.45 8.52
C ALA A 12 -9.31 2.25 9.42
N PRO A 13 -9.82 2.92 10.46
CA PRO A 13 -8.96 3.50 11.49
C PRO A 13 -8.21 2.38 12.23
N LEU A 14 -6.99 2.69 12.67
CA LEU A 14 -6.23 1.79 13.52
C LEU A 14 -6.90 1.63 14.89
N SER A 15 -7.02 0.40 15.36
CA SER A 15 -7.36 0.12 16.76
C SER A 15 -6.24 0.57 17.70
N GLU A 16 -6.55 0.78 18.97
CA GLU A 16 -5.55 1.14 19.97
C GLU A 16 -4.46 0.08 20.10
N LYS A 17 -4.83 -1.20 19.96
CA LYS A 17 -3.88 -2.31 20.00
C LYS A 17 -2.93 -2.32 18.79
N GLU A 18 -3.42 -1.99 17.62
CA GLU A 18 -2.58 -1.86 16.41
C GLU A 18 -1.62 -0.69 16.52
N LYS A 19 -2.05 0.41 17.11
CA LYS A 19 -1.17 1.57 17.39
C LYS A 19 -0.08 1.19 18.40
N GLU A 20 -0.42 0.41 19.43
CA GLU A 20 0.54 -0.12 20.40
C GLU A 20 1.59 -0.99 19.72
N TYR A 21 1.18 -1.96 18.87
CA TYR A 21 2.09 -2.79 18.12
C TYR A 21 2.97 -2.00 17.14
N LEU A 22 2.39 -1.03 16.43
CA LEU A 22 3.18 -0.17 15.54
C LEU A 22 4.22 0.66 16.30
N GLY A 23 3.87 1.17 17.49
CA GLY A 23 4.79 1.90 18.36
C GLY A 23 5.89 1.01 18.97
N GLY A 24 5.64 -0.30 19.07
CA GLY A 24 6.60 -1.29 19.57
C GLY A 24 7.54 -1.86 18.51
N ILE A 25 7.33 -1.54 17.23
CA ILE A 25 8.27 -1.93 16.17
C ILE A 25 9.61 -1.26 16.44
N THR A 26 10.67 -2.07 16.50
CA THR A 26 12.07 -1.65 16.68
C THR A 26 12.38 -0.39 15.87
N PRO A 27 13.15 0.57 16.39
CA PRO A 27 13.16 1.96 15.93
C PRO A 27 13.10 2.06 14.40
N TYR A 28 12.05 2.67 13.90
CA TYR A 28 11.91 2.95 12.49
C TYR A 28 12.90 4.06 12.14
N ASP A 29 14.17 3.65 11.99
CA ASP A 29 15.27 4.57 11.73
C ASP A 29 15.10 5.18 10.33
N GLY A 30 14.57 6.39 10.29
CA GLY A 30 14.35 7.14 9.08
C GLY A 30 15.65 7.48 8.36
N GLU A 31 16.73 7.76 9.09
CA GLU A 31 18.02 8.08 8.47
C GLU A 31 18.64 6.84 7.82
N ALA A 32 18.66 5.71 8.50
CA ALA A 32 19.13 4.46 7.92
C ALA A 32 18.32 4.06 6.68
N ARG A 33 17.00 4.33 6.67
CA ARG A 33 16.14 4.09 5.49
C ARG A 33 16.45 5.05 4.35
N LYS A 34 16.66 6.34 4.62
CA LYS A 34 17.08 7.30 3.59
C LYS A 34 18.40 6.88 2.96
N GLN A 35 19.37 6.47 3.75
CA GLN A 35 20.66 5.96 3.25
C GLN A 35 20.46 4.69 2.41
N LYS A 36 19.71 3.70 2.93
CA LYS A 36 19.47 2.43 2.24
C LYS A 36 18.81 2.58 0.87
N PHE A 37 17.89 3.53 0.74
CA PHE A 37 17.13 3.77 -0.48
C PHE A 37 17.60 5.00 -1.26
N GLU A 38 18.72 5.61 -0.88
CA GLU A 38 19.29 6.81 -1.50
C GLU A 38 18.29 7.98 -1.62
N LEU A 39 17.46 8.14 -0.57
CA LEU A 39 16.43 9.17 -0.54
C LEU A 39 16.99 10.47 0.06
N ARG A 40 16.65 11.60 -0.56
CA ARG A 40 16.93 12.92 0.01
C ARG A 40 15.97 13.25 1.16
N ARG A 41 14.71 12.81 1.05
CA ARG A 41 13.68 13.03 2.05
C ARG A 41 12.53 12.05 1.86
N PHE A 42 11.73 11.84 2.90
CA PHE A 42 10.46 11.14 2.78
C PHE A 42 9.38 12.05 2.18
N LEU A 43 8.39 11.43 1.54
CA LEU A 43 7.19 12.12 1.12
C LEU A 43 6.47 12.70 2.35
N LEU A 44 6.06 13.96 2.28
CA LEU A 44 5.40 14.73 3.35
C LEU A 44 6.31 15.12 4.55
N ASP A 45 7.61 14.86 4.49
CA ASP A 45 8.58 15.18 5.54
C ASP A 45 8.10 14.78 6.96
N LEU A 46 7.51 13.59 7.07
CA LEU A 46 6.96 13.08 8.32
C LEU A 46 8.08 12.72 9.31
N PRO A 47 7.85 12.97 10.62
CA PRO A 47 8.77 12.52 11.66
C PRO A 47 8.77 10.98 11.76
N ASP A 48 9.86 10.42 12.28
CA ASP A 48 10.11 8.98 12.29
C ASP A 48 8.99 8.17 12.98
N GLU A 49 8.38 8.72 14.03
CA GLU A 49 7.29 8.07 14.77
C GLU A 49 6.01 7.88 13.92
N LYS A 50 5.85 8.66 12.85
CA LYS A 50 4.71 8.56 11.92
C LYS A 50 4.98 7.68 10.72
N LEU A 51 6.24 7.34 10.47
CA LEU A 51 6.63 6.54 9.32
C LEU A 51 6.08 5.10 9.33
N PRO A 52 6.05 4.36 10.46
CA PRO A 52 5.46 3.01 10.50
C PRO A 52 4.00 3.01 10.08
N GLU A 53 3.19 3.89 10.66
CA GLU A 53 1.78 4.03 10.30
C GLU A 53 1.62 4.36 8.82
N ARG A 54 2.37 5.35 8.32
CA ARG A 54 2.31 5.77 6.92
C ARG A 54 2.73 4.68 5.95
N HIS A 55 3.74 3.91 6.30
CA HIS A 55 4.29 2.86 5.45
C HIS A 55 3.43 1.59 5.45
N LEU A 56 2.89 1.20 6.61
CA LEU A 56 2.29 -0.11 6.81
C LEU A 56 0.75 -0.09 6.78
N ALA A 57 0.14 0.99 7.23
CA ALA A 57 -1.31 1.08 7.43
C ALA A 57 -2.02 2.03 6.46
N ASN A 58 -1.30 2.66 5.55
CA ASN A 58 -1.90 3.58 4.57
C ASN A 58 -1.78 3.07 3.14
N PRO A 59 -2.80 3.28 2.31
CA PRO A 59 -2.74 2.92 0.91
C PRO A 59 -1.80 3.83 0.14
N THR A 60 -1.29 3.33 -0.99
CA THR A 60 -0.46 4.10 -1.91
C THR A 60 -1.02 4.08 -3.32
N LEU A 61 -0.74 5.15 -4.07
CA LEU A 61 -0.93 5.24 -5.50
C LEU A 61 0.38 5.74 -6.10
N ASN A 62 1.05 4.88 -6.84
CA ASN A 62 2.33 5.17 -7.45
C ASN A 62 2.22 5.21 -8.96
N ILE A 63 2.80 6.22 -9.58
CA ILE A 63 3.00 6.26 -11.02
C ILE A 63 4.20 5.38 -11.33
N ALA A 64 3.93 4.16 -11.84
CA ALA A 64 4.94 3.16 -12.15
C ALA A 64 5.58 3.35 -13.53
N GLY A 65 4.97 4.14 -14.39
CA GLY A 65 5.51 4.46 -15.70
C GLY A 65 4.68 5.51 -16.41
N ILE A 66 5.35 6.35 -17.18
CA ILE A 66 4.74 7.33 -18.08
C ILE A 66 5.44 7.19 -19.42
N PHE A 67 4.68 7.08 -20.47
CA PHE A 67 5.23 7.08 -21.83
C PHE A 67 4.32 7.78 -22.81
N GLY A 68 4.93 8.33 -23.82
CA GLY A 68 4.27 9.06 -24.90
C GLY A 68 5.29 9.90 -25.67
N GLY A 69 4.93 10.32 -26.86
CA GLY A 69 5.83 11.10 -27.71
C GLY A 69 6.95 10.29 -28.37
N TYR A 70 7.93 10.97 -28.89
CA TYR A 70 9.09 10.37 -29.54
C TYR A 70 10.20 10.10 -28.55
N THR A 71 10.59 8.84 -28.42
CA THR A 71 11.62 8.38 -27.49
C THR A 71 12.92 7.92 -28.17
N GLY A 72 13.03 8.06 -29.51
CA GLY A 72 14.23 7.71 -30.28
C GLY A 72 15.32 8.79 -30.19
N LYS A 73 16.47 8.52 -30.83
CA LYS A 73 17.58 9.47 -30.89
C LYS A 73 17.23 10.71 -31.72
N GLY A 74 17.73 11.86 -31.28
CA GLY A 74 17.60 13.12 -31.99
C GLY A 74 16.29 13.84 -31.72
N ARG A 75 15.98 14.82 -32.59
CA ARG A 75 14.78 15.65 -32.48
C ARG A 75 13.72 15.18 -33.48
N LYS A 76 12.47 15.17 -33.07
CA LYS A 76 11.34 14.94 -33.95
C LYS A 76 10.19 15.86 -33.57
N THR A 77 9.78 16.73 -34.49
CA THR A 77 8.57 17.52 -34.34
C THR A 77 7.38 16.63 -34.66
N ILE A 78 6.57 16.28 -33.68
CA ILE A 78 5.48 15.33 -33.81
C ILE A 78 4.33 15.72 -32.87
N VAL A 79 3.11 15.51 -33.32
CA VAL A 79 1.95 15.39 -32.47
C VAL A 79 1.83 13.93 -32.10
N THR A 80 1.87 13.63 -30.80
CA THR A 80 1.79 12.26 -30.30
C THR A 80 0.40 11.67 -30.53
N GLY A 81 0.35 10.46 -31.11
CA GLY A 81 -0.92 9.74 -31.33
C GLY A 81 -1.43 9.04 -30.06
N GLU A 82 -0.52 8.76 -29.10
CA GLU A 82 -0.86 8.08 -27.86
C GLU A 82 0.04 8.51 -26.70
N ALA A 83 -0.48 8.41 -25.49
CA ALA A 83 0.25 8.48 -24.27
C ALA A 83 -0.39 7.55 -23.23
N ALA A 84 0.40 7.00 -22.33
CA ALA A 84 -0.14 6.16 -21.29
C ALA A 84 0.60 6.33 -19.97
N VAL A 85 -0.12 6.05 -18.87
CA VAL A 85 0.40 6.04 -17.51
C VAL A 85 0.08 4.69 -16.90
N LYS A 86 1.08 4.06 -16.29
CA LYS A 86 0.89 2.87 -15.44
C LYS A 86 0.84 3.28 -13.99
N ILE A 87 -0.21 2.82 -13.31
CA ILE A 87 -0.44 3.13 -11.90
C ILE A 87 -0.45 1.81 -11.11
N ASP A 88 0.29 1.77 -10.01
CA ASP A 88 0.23 0.71 -8.99
C ASP A 88 -0.42 1.27 -7.72
N CYS A 89 -1.50 0.63 -7.28
CA CYS A 89 -2.18 0.97 -6.03
C CYS A 89 -1.94 -0.15 -5.02
N ARG A 90 -1.33 0.18 -3.87
CA ARG A 90 -1.28 -0.71 -2.73
C ARG A 90 -2.43 -0.38 -1.81
N LEU A 91 -3.29 -1.36 -1.60
CA LEU A 91 -4.52 -1.20 -0.84
C LEU A 91 -4.35 -1.70 0.58
N VAL A 92 -5.17 -1.17 1.48
CA VAL A 92 -5.27 -1.63 2.87
C VAL A 92 -6.63 -2.26 3.13
N VAL A 93 -6.75 -2.92 4.27
CA VAL A 93 -7.98 -3.64 4.67
C VAL A 93 -9.22 -2.77 4.50
N ASN A 94 -10.30 -3.39 4.04
CA ASN A 94 -11.59 -2.85 3.63
C ASN A 94 -11.63 -2.14 2.27
N GLN A 95 -10.49 -1.81 1.67
CA GLN A 95 -10.49 -1.31 0.31
C GLN A 95 -10.71 -2.44 -0.71
N GLU A 96 -11.45 -2.15 -1.76
CA GLU A 96 -11.73 -3.08 -2.84
C GLU A 96 -11.15 -2.57 -4.17
N PRO A 97 -10.38 -3.41 -4.92
CA PRO A 97 -9.77 -2.99 -6.19
C PRO A 97 -10.76 -2.36 -7.17
N GLY A 98 -11.96 -2.94 -7.30
CA GLY A 98 -13.00 -2.42 -8.20
C GLY A 98 -13.51 -1.04 -7.80
N LYS A 99 -13.69 -0.79 -6.50
CA LYS A 99 -14.09 0.54 -6.00
C LYS A 99 -13.02 1.58 -6.25
N ILE A 100 -11.75 1.23 -6.01
CA ILE A 100 -10.63 2.14 -6.26
C ILE A 100 -10.52 2.50 -7.74
N MET A 101 -10.69 1.52 -8.62
CA MET A 101 -10.72 1.77 -10.06
C MET A 101 -11.86 2.70 -10.47
N ALA A 102 -13.05 2.52 -9.90
CA ALA A 102 -14.18 3.42 -10.10
C ALA A 102 -13.91 4.84 -9.56
N CYS A 103 -13.19 4.98 -8.44
CA CYS A 103 -12.76 6.28 -7.93
C CYS A 103 -11.80 6.98 -8.90
N ILE A 104 -10.83 6.26 -9.45
CA ILE A 104 -9.90 6.80 -10.45
C ILE A 104 -10.64 7.23 -11.70
N ARG A 105 -11.56 6.40 -12.25
CA ARG A 105 -12.37 6.75 -13.42
C ARG A 105 -13.16 8.03 -13.16
N ARG A 106 -13.90 8.09 -12.09
CA ARG A 106 -14.70 9.25 -11.68
C ARG A 106 -13.85 10.52 -11.48
N HIS A 107 -12.63 10.36 -10.97
CA HIS A 107 -11.68 11.45 -10.79
C HIS A 107 -11.24 12.05 -12.14
N LEU A 108 -11.03 11.23 -13.17
CA LEU A 108 -10.69 11.65 -14.52
C LEU A 108 -11.90 12.34 -15.18
N ASP A 109 -13.07 11.74 -15.11
CA ASP A 109 -14.31 12.29 -15.67
C ASP A 109 -14.61 13.69 -15.14
N LYS A 110 -14.53 13.88 -13.82
CA LYS A 110 -14.72 15.19 -13.18
C LYS A 110 -13.74 16.27 -13.64
N ARG A 111 -12.66 15.90 -14.32
CA ARG A 111 -11.61 16.81 -14.81
C ARG A 111 -11.62 16.98 -16.32
N GLY A 112 -12.63 16.44 -17.01
CA GLY A 112 -12.76 16.53 -18.45
C GLY A 112 -11.85 15.55 -19.20
N PHE A 113 -11.53 14.40 -18.61
CA PHE A 113 -10.72 13.35 -19.21
C PHE A 113 -11.53 12.06 -19.40
N GLU A 114 -12.75 12.18 -19.90
CA GLU A 114 -13.66 11.06 -20.15
C GLU A 114 -13.16 10.16 -21.29
N ASP A 115 -12.38 10.72 -22.20
CA ASP A 115 -11.76 10.03 -23.34
C ASP A 115 -10.57 9.14 -22.98
N ILE A 116 -10.01 9.28 -21.77
CA ILE A 116 -8.93 8.43 -21.32
C ILE A 116 -9.49 7.04 -20.98
N GLU A 117 -8.97 6.02 -21.64
CA GLU A 117 -9.27 4.64 -21.29
C GLU A 117 -8.58 4.22 -19.98
N VAL A 118 -9.33 3.59 -19.06
CA VAL A 118 -8.81 3.03 -17.83
C VAL A 118 -8.90 1.52 -17.89
N VAL A 119 -7.74 0.85 -17.94
CA VAL A 119 -7.64 -0.60 -18.10
C VAL A 119 -7.03 -1.24 -16.86
N SER A 120 -7.66 -2.30 -16.35
CA SER A 120 -7.04 -3.13 -15.31
C SER A 120 -6.06 -4.11 -15.95
N LEU A 121 -4.81 -4.08 -15.53
CA LEU A 121 -3.76 -4.97 -16.02
C LEU A 121 -3.70 -6.31 -15.25
N GLY A 122 -4.64 -6.57 -14.36
CA GLY A 122 -4.72 -7.80 -13.59
C GLY A 122 -5.98 -7.87 -12.75
N HIS A 123 -6.16 -8.99 -12.05
CA HIS A 123 -7.37 -9.20 -11.23
C HIS A 123 -7.35 -8.43 -9.91
N GLY A 124 -6.21 -7.82 -9.57
CA GLY A 124 -5.99 -7.22 -8.25
C GLY A 124 -6.03 -8.27 -7.12
N SER A 125 -5.32 -8.01 -6.04
CA SER A 125 -5.44 -8.81 -4.82
C SER A 125 -6.22 -8.01 -3.79
N PHE A 126 -7.13 -8.66 -3.08
CA PHE A 126 -7.76 -8.02 -1.93
C PHE A 126 -6.74 -7.91 -0.80
N PRO A 127 -6.71 -6.81 -0.08
CA PRO A 127 -5.93 -6.72 1.14
C PRO A 127 -6.53 -7.67 2.19
N ALA A 128 -5.66 -8.22 3.02
CA ALA A 128 -6.05 -9.09 4.12
C ALA A 128 -5.20 -8.80 5.35
N LYS A 129 -5.78 -9.03 6.50
CA LYS A 129 -5.15 -8.87 7.79
C LYS A 129 -5.73 -9.87 8.77
N SER A 130 -4.87 -10.55 9.52
CA SER A 130 -5.27 -11.36 10.66
C SER A 130 -5.41 -10.47 11.90
N ASP A 131 -6.32 -10.85 12.80
CA ASP A 131 -6.42 -10.22 14.12
C ASP A 131 -5.16 -10.57 14.93
N PRO A 132 -4.36 -9.59 15.36
CA PRO A 132 -3.18 -9.84 16.18
C PRO A 132 -3.51 -10.46 17.55
N GLU A 133 -4.76 -10.40 18.00
CA GLU A 133 -5.26 -11.04 19.21
C GLU A 133 -5.85 -12.44 18.96
N SER A 134 -5.79 -12.94 17.72
CA SER A 134 -6.29 -14.28 17.38
C SER A 134 -5.57 -15.38 18.15
N GLN A 135 -6.25 -16.54 18.30
CA GLN A 135 -5.65 -17.71 18.96
C GLN A 135 -4.37 -18.18 18.24
N LEU A 136 -4.33 -18.06 16.91
CA LEU A 136 -3.14 -18.41 16.13
C LEU A 136 -1.93 -17.55 16.53
N VAL A 137 -2.10 -16.22 16.58
CA VAL A 137 -1.02 -15.31 16.96
C VAL A 137 -0.56 -15.55 18.40
N LYS A 138 -1.49 -15.78 19.33
CA LYS A 138 -1.17 -16.12 20.72
C LYS A 138 -0.37 -17.41 20.83
N THR A 139 -0.76 -18.44 20.07
CA THR A 139 -0.03 -19.73 20.05
C THR A 139 1.35 -19.57 19.46
N CYS A 140 1.49 -18.88 18.32
CA CYS A 140 2.79 -18.62 17.71
C CYS A 140 3.71 -17.79 18.63
N THR A 141 3.16 -16.80 19.32
CA THR A 141 3.89 -15.99 20.31
C THR A 141 4.41 -16.84 21.47
N ALA A 142 3.56 -17.71 22.02
CA ALA A 142 3.95 -18.61 23.10
C ALA A 142 5.04 -19.60 22.65
N ALA A 143 4.89 -20.20 21.48
CA ALA A 143 5.89 -21.10 20.91
C ALA A 143 7.23 -20.39 20.65
N SER A 144 7.19 -19.19 20.07
CA SER A 144 8.40 -18.39 19.85
C SER A 144 9.12 -18.05 21.16
N ARG A 145 8.36 -17.67 22.18
CA ARG A 145 8.92 -17.42 23.53
C ARG A 145 9.58 -18.65 24.11
N GLN A 146 8.96 -19.82 23.97
CA GLN A 146 9.51 -21.09 24.44
C GLN A 146 10.80 -21.47 23.72
N VAL A 147 10.86 -21.28 22.40
CA VAL A 147 12.02 -21.68 21.57
C VAL A 147 13.17 -20.67 21.67
N TYR A 148 12.88 -19.38 21.63
CA TYR A 148 13.91 -18.34 21.55
C TYR A 148 14.20 -17.62 22.87
N GLY A 149 13.46 -17.92 23.94
CA GLY A 149 13.65 -17.32 25.28
C GLY A 149 13.31 -15.82 25.36
N LYS A 150 12.71 -15.25 24.31
CA LYS A 150 12.34 -13.84 24.25
C LYS A 150 10.98 -13.62 23.56
N ASN A 151 10.34 -12.51 23.84
CA ASN A 151 9.11 -12.15 23.16
C ASN A 151 9.38 -11.84 21.68
N PRO A 152 8.58 -12.40 20.75
CA PRO A 152 8.64 -11.97 19.37
C PRO A 152 8.09 -10.55 19.20
N GLU A 153 8.57 -9.83 18.23
CA GLU A 153 7.93 -8.63 17.73
C GLU A 153 6.69 -9.03 16.93
N ILE A 154 5.56 -8.40 17.23
CA ILE A 154 4.31 -8.62 16.51
C ILE A 154 4.12 -7.45 15.54
N ASN A 155 4.20 -7.73 14.25
CA ASN A 155 3.94 -6.75 13.23
C ASN A 155 2.51 -6.93 12.68
N PRO A 156 1.58 -6.01 12.97
CA PRO A 156 0.17 -6.16 12.57
C PRO A 156 -0.05 -5.98 11.07
N PHE A 157 0.94 -5.45 10.34
CA PHE A 157 0.83 -5.17 8.93
C PHE A 157 2.07 -5.61 8.16
N GLY A 158 1.87 -6.20 7.00
CA GLY A 158 2.93 -6.50 6.05
C GLY A 158 2.90 -5.52 4.88
N SER A 159 4.07 -5.09 4.41
CA SER A 159 4.19 -4.20 3.25
C SER A 159 4.15 -4.95 1.90
N GLY A 160 4.10 -6.27 1.92
CA GLY A 160 4.09 -7.14 0.74
C GLY A 160 2.72 -7.71 0.43
N SER A 161 2.51 -8.07 -0.85
CA SER A 161 1.32 -8.82 -1.27
C SER A 161 1.60 -10.32 -1.16
N THR A 162 0.69 -11.03 -0.52
CA THR A 162 0.72 -12.49 -0.40
C THR A 162 -0.67 -13.04 -0.70
N PRO A 163 -0.82 -14.34 -1.02
CA PRO A 163 -2.14 -14.94 -1.27
C PRO A 163 -2.96 -15.17 0.01
N THR A 164 -2.55 -14.63 1.15
CA THR A 164 -3.24 -14.79 2.45
C THR A 164 -4.70 -14.36 2.41
N TRP A 165 -5.05 -13.38 1.59
CA TRP A 165 -6.45 -12.98 1.44
C TRP A 165 -7.37 -14.13 1.01
N SER A 166 -6.88 -15.03 0.17
CA SER A 166 -7.67 -16.18 -0.29
C SER A 166 -7.84 -17.22 0.83
N VAL A 167 -6.81 -17.41 1.65
CA VAL A 167 -6.88 -18.30 2.82
C VAL A 167 -7.89 -17.77 3.84
N ILE A 168 -7.78 -16.47 4.18
CA ILE A 168 -8.72 -15.83 5.11
C ILE A 168 -10.14 -15.85 4.55
N ARG A 169 -10.34 -15.46 3.29
CA ARG A 169 -11.66 -15.29 2.69
C ARG A 169 -12.38 -16.61 2.40
N TYR A 170 -11.66 -17.60 1.89
CA TYR A 170 -12.29 -18.86 1.45
C TYR A 170 -12.19 -20.00 2.45
N MET A 171 -11.16 -19.99 3.31
CA MET A 171 -10.94 -21.05 4.28
C MET A 171 -11.29 -20.63 5.71
N GLY A 172 -11.52 -19.34 5.97
CA GLY A 172 -11.80 -18.82 7.30
C GLY A 172 -10.64 -18.98 8.29
N ILE A 173 -9.42 -19.17 7.78
CA ILE A 173 -8.22 -19.31 8.60
C ILE A 173 -7.62 -17.94 8.78
N PRO A 174 -7.40 -17.49 10.04
CA PRO A 174 -6.82 -16.17 10.33
C PRO A 174 -5.35 -16.04 9.92
#